data_cc37edd6018054137bdce9be5fbd194f
#
_entry.id   cc37edd6018054137bdce9be5fbd194f
#
_cell.length_a   1.000
_cell.length_b   1.000
_cell.length_c   1.000
_cell.angle_alpha   90.00
_cell.angle_beta   90.00
_cell.angle_gamma   90.00
#
_symmetry.space_group_name_H-M   'P 1'
#
loop_
_entity.id
_entity.type
_entity.pdbx_description
1 polymer ?
#
loop_
_entity_poly.entity_id
_entity_poly.type
_entity_poly.pdbx_seq_one_letter_code
_entity_poly.pdbx_strand_id
1 'polypeptide(L)'
;MVTSMMTSRHDIEHIDLNAPEDEIRQLLERNQHTRLVVTDGDDAEDLLGVVHVIDLLQQSLRGEPLNLRVLIRQPLVFPETLPLLPALEQFRNARTHFAFVVDEFGSVEGIVTLSDVTETIAGNLPNEVEEIDARHDIQKNADGSWTANGHMPLEDLVQYVPLPLDEKREYHTIAGLL
;
A
#
# COMPACT_ATOMS: atom_id res chain seq x y z
N MET A 1 -6.85 -3.12 13.59
CA MET A 1 -6.11 -2.06 14.30
C MET A 1 -4.86 -1.73 13.51
N VAL A 2 -4.30 -0.53 13.65
CA VAL A 2 -3.08 -0.13 12.92
C VAL A 2 -1.85 -0.98 13.26
N THR A 3 -1.77 -1.53 14.46
CA THR A 3 -0.70 -2.46 14.87
C THR A 3 -0.54 -3.69 14.01
N SER A 4 -1.62 -4.18 13.38
CA SER A 4 -1.54 -5.41 12.56
C SER A 4 -0.83 -5.22 11.22
N MET A 5 -0.52 -3.98 10.83
CA MET A 5 0.10 -3.63 9.56
C MET A 5 1.26 -2.66 9.68
N MET A 6 1.57 -2.19 10.91
CA MET A 6 2.68 -1.28 11.11
C MET A 6 4.02 -1.97 10.86
N THR A 7 4.98 -1.23 10.36
CA THR A 7 6.38 -1.62 10.39
C THR A 7 6.92 -1.34 11.77
N SER A 8 7.45 -2.37 12.43
CA SER A 8 8.04 -2.22 13.78
C SER A 8 9.22 -1.25 13.76
N ARG A 9 9.39 -0.49 14.83
CA ARG A 9 10.53 0.45 14.99
C ARG A 9 11.90 -0.19 14.76
N HIS A 10 12.04 -1.49 15.06
CA HIS A 10 13.29 -2.22 14.86
C HIS A 10 13.60 -2.53 13.39
N ASP A 11 12.58 -2.47 12.52
CA ASP A 11 12.70 -2.75 11.09
C ASP A 11 12.72 -1.47 10.25
N ILE A 12 12.64 -0.29 10.89
CA ILE A 12 12.62 1.01 10.21
C ILE A 12 14.04 1.41 9.83
N GLU A 13 14.25 1.71 8.54
CA GLU A 13 15.48 2.39 8.12
C GLU A 13 15.42 3.86 8.56
N HIS A 14 16.37 4.27 9.35
CA HIS A 14 16.45 5.62 9.91
C HIS A 14 17.81 6.26 9.70
N ILE A 15 17.88 7.57 9.90
CA ILE A 15 19.10 8.34 9.80
C ILE A 15 19.19 9.31 10.97
N ASP A 16 20.38 9.42 11.55
CA ASP A 16 20.65 10.43 12.59
C ASP A 16 20.53 11.85 12.02
N LEU A 17 19.85 12.71 12.75
CA LEU A 17 19.73 14.14 12.44
C LEU A 17 21.09 14.84 12.24
N ASN A 18 22.12 14.34 12.93
CA ASN A 18 23.49 14.85 12.91
C ASN A 18 24.40 14.08 11.93
N ALA A 19 23.86 13.18 11.12
CA ALA A 19 24.62 12.42 10.15
C ALA A 19 25.40 13.35 9.21
N PRO A 20 26.67 13.04 8.89
CA PRO A 20 27.44 13.79 7.92
C PRO A 20 26.84 13.68 6.53
N GLU A 21 27.06 14.70 5.71
CA GLU A 21 26.47 14.77 4.36
C GLU A 21 26.80 13.56 3.49
N ASP A 22 28.00 13.00 3.63
CA ASP A 22 28.43 11.81 2.86
C ASP A 22 27.58 10.58 3.22
N GLU A 23 27.20 10.44 4.47
CA GLU A 23 26.32 9.35 4.93
C GLU A 23 24.91 9.53 4.37
N ILE A 24 24.38 10.75 4.40
CA ILE A 24 23.08 11.08 3.79
C ILE A 24 23.09 10.75 2.30
N ARG A 25 24.16 11.08 1.57
CA ARG A 25 24.32 10.77 0.15
C ARG A 25 24.35 9.26 -0.11
N GLN A 26 25.13 8.51 0.66
CA GLN A 26 25.20 7.05 0.54
C GLN A 26 23.84 6.39 0.82
N LEU A 27 23.12 6.91 1.82
CA LEU A 27 21.79 6.43 2.12
C LEU A 27 20.84 6.72 0.95
N LEU A 28 20.86 7.91 0.36
CA LEU A 28 20.03 8.27 -0.80
C LEU A 28 20.31 7.39 -2.02
N GLU A 29 21.55 6.98 -2.25
CA GLU A 29 21.93 6.12 -3.39
C GLU A 29 21.35 4.71 -3.27
N ARG A 30 21.28 4.17 -2.06
CA ARG A 30 20.78 2.80 -1.80
C ARG A 30 19.30 2.73 -1.41
N ASN A 31 18.72 3.86 -1.02
CA ASN A 31 17.37 3.92 -0.48
C ASN A 31 16.31 3.66 -1.56
N GLN A 32 15.32 2.85 -1.23
CA GLN A 32 14.17 2.54 -2.08
C GLN A 32 12.87 3.19 -1.59
N HIS A 33 12.93 3.92 -0.48
CA HIS A 33 11.77 4.54 0.14
C HIS A 33 11.63 6.01 -0.29
N THR A 34 10.41 6.51 -0.29
CA THR A 34 10.11 7.92 -0.59
C THR A 34 10.30 8.84 0.61
N ARG A 35 10.39 8.27 1.81
CA ARG A 35 10.56 8.96 3.10
C ARG A 35 11.58 8.24 3.94
N LEU A 36 12.34 9.03 4.69
CA LEU A 36 13.32 8.55 5.67
C LEU A 36 12.88 9.00 7.05
N VAL A 37 12.96 8.11 8.01
CA VAL A 37 12.76 8.43 9.43
C VAL A 37 14.04 9.04 9.97
N VAL A 38 13.89 10.11 10.75
CA VAL A 38 15.02 10.83 11.36
C VAL A 38 15.00 10.62 12.86
N THR A 39 16.16 10.27 13.41
CA THR A 39 16.36 10.05 14.84
C THR A 39 17.29 11.11 15.44
N ASP A 40 17.32 11.23 16.76
CA ASP A 40 18.36 11.98 17.47
C ASP A 40 19.40 10.98 18.02
N GLY A 41 20.38 10.66 17.19
CA GLY A 41 21.38 9.62 17.43
C GLY A 41 21.06 8.29 16.72
N ASP A 42 21.88 7.28 17.03
CA ASP A 42 21.79 5.94 16.41
C ASP A 42 20.66 5.08 16.98
N ASP A 43 19.91 5.59 17.95
CA ASP A 43 18.88 4.82 18.63
C ASP A 43 17.51 5.04 17.99
N ALA A 44 16.87 3.93 17.56
CA ALA A 44 15.52 3.94 17.02
C ALA A 44 14.44 4.30 18.07
N GLU A 45 14.85 4.60 19.31
CA GLU A 45 13.92 5.04 20.37
C GLU A 45 13.58 6.53 20.25
N ASP A 46 14.50 7.35 19.73
CA ASP A 46 14.37 8.81 19.65
C ASP A 46 13.94 9.26 18.23
N LEU A 47 12.77 8.83 17.78
CA LEU A 47 12.21 9.22 16.49
C LEU A 47 11.75 10.68 16.52
N LEU A 48 12.40 11.52 15.70
CA LEU A 48 12.10 12.96 15.64
C LEU A 48 11.04 13.32 14.59
N GLY A 49 11.01 12.59 13.48
CA GLY A 49 10.11 12.89 12.38
C GLY A 49 10.53 12.21 11.09
N VAL A 50 10.08 12.76 9.98
CA VAL A 50 10.37 12.21 8.64
C VAL A 50 10.87 13.29 7.70
N VAL A 51 11.72 12.89 6.75
CA VAL A 51 12.18 13.73 5.62
C VAL A 51 11.75 13.06 4.32
N HIS A 52 11.27 13.86 3.37
CA HIS A 52 10.98 13.37 2.04
C HIS A 52 12.29 13.31 1.22
N VAL A 53 12.57 12.15 0.64
CA VAL A 53 13.77 11.93 -0.19
C VAL A 53 13.84 12.94 -1.34
N ILE A 54 12.69 13.29 -1.92
CA ILE A 54 12.65 14.29 -3.01
C ILE A 54 13.16 15.68 -2.57
N ASP A 55 12.92 16.08 -1.32
CA ASP A 55 13.39 17.38 -0.80
C ASP A 55 14.92 17.37 -0.67
N LEU A 56 15.51 16.26 -0.21
CA LEU A 56 16.97 16.08 -0.15
C LEU A 56 17.61 16.07 -1.55
N LEU A 57 16.98 15.38 -2.51
CA LEU A 57 17.43 15.38 -3.89
C LEU A 57 17.39 16.78 -4.51
N GLN A 58 16.37 17.57 -4.22
CA GLN A 58 16.28 18.97 -4.67
C GLN A 58 17.40 19.84 -4.09
N GLN A 59 17.73 19.71 -2.80
CA GLN A 59 18.89 20.40 -2.22
C GLN A 59 20.19 19.99 -2.92
N SER A 60 20.37 18.68 -3.13
CA SER A 60 21.55 18.17 -3.82
C SER A 60 21.70 18.72 -5.24
N LEU A 61 20.61 18.76 -6.02
CA LEU A 61 20.60 19.28 -7.39
C LEU A 61 20.87 20.79 -7.47
N ARG A 62 20.51 21.54 -6.42
CA ARG A 62 20.82 22.98 -6.31
C ARG A 62 22.24 23.25 -5.84
N GLY A 63 23.01 22.22 -5.49
CA GLY A 63 24.33 22.37 -4.88
C GLY A 63 24.30 22.94 -3.46
N GLU A 64 23.15 22.83 -2.78
CA GLU A 64 22.97 23.22 -1.38
C GLU A 64 23.46 22.10 -0.46
N PRO A 65 23.97 22.43 0.75
CA PRO A 65 24.29 21.41 1.75
C PRO A 65 23.05 20.61 2.14
N LEU A 66 23.18 19.29 2.27
CA LEU A 66 22.07 18.44 2.74
C LEU A 66 21.80 18.69 4.22
N ASN A 67 20.64 19.22 4.54
CA ASN A 67 20.27 19.61 5.90
C ASN A 67 18.94 19.00 6.31
N LEU A 68 19.01 17.92 7.11
CA LEU A 68 17.83 17.21 7.62
C LEU A 68 16.99 18.11 8.52
N ARG A 69 17.61 18.98 9.34
CA ARG A 69 16.89 19.84 10.31
C ARG A 69 15.87 20.78 9.68
N VAL A 70 16.17 21.26 8.46
CA VAL A 70 15.28 22.19 7.73
C VAL A 70 14.15 21.44 7.05
N LEU A 71 14.36 20.18 6.71
CA LEU A 71 13.43 19.35 5.93
C LEU A 71 12.55 18.44 6.79
N ILE A 72 12.90 18.25 8.06
CA ILE A 72 12.16 17.37 8.95
C ILE A 72 10.72 17.83 9.11
N ARG A 73 9.79 16.89 8.98
CA ARG A 73 8.35 17.11 9.15
C ARG A 73 7.82 16.18 10.23
N GLN A 74 6.86 16.68 11.00
CA GLN A 74 6.18 15.87 12.00
C GLN A 74 5.10 15.01 11.31
N PRO A 75 5.14 13.69 11.45
CA PRO A 75 4.07 12.82 10.97
C PRO A 75 2.84 12.91 11.89
N LEU A 76 1.74 12.31 11.46
CA LEU A 76 0.64 12.02 12.37
C LEU A 76 1.09 11.04 13.46
N VAL A 77 0.38 11.06 14.58
CA VAL A 77 0.58 10.11 15.69
C VAL A 77 -0.71 9.35 15.89
N PHE A 78 -0.63 8.03 15.79
CA PHE A 78 -1.76 7.13 15.98
C PHE A 78 -1.55 6.26 17.22
N PRO A 79 -2.53 6.15 18.11
CA PRO A 79 -2.49 5.11 19.13
C PRO A 79 -2.54 3.72 18.48
N GLU A 80 -1.82 2.76 19.01
CA GLU A 80 -1.75 1.40 18.48
C GLU A 80 -3.12 0.72 18.35
N THR A 81 -4.08 1.10 19.17
CA THR A 81 -5.44 0.60 19.18
C THR A 81 -6.35 1.23 18.13
N LEU A 82 -5.86 2.22 17.35
CA LEU A 82 -6.67 2.92 16.35
C LEU A 82 -7.20 1.96 15.29
N PRO A 83 -8.54 1.94 15.02
CA PRO A 83 -9.10 1.15 13.93
C PRO A 83 -8.70 1.71 12.56
N LEU A 84 -8.76 0.86 11.51
CA LEU A 84 -8.28 1.21 10.17
C LEU A 84 -9.07 2.32 9.49
N LEU A 85 -10.40 2.31 9.59
CA LEU A 85 -11.24 3.32 8.94
C LEU A 85 -11.02 4.71 9.55
N PRO A 86 -11.00 4.90 10.87
CA PRO A 86 -10.58 6.16 11.49
C PRO A 86 -9.16 6.59 11.11
N ALA A 87 -8.20 5.66 10.97
CA ALA A 87 -6.85 5.98 10.52
C ALA A 87 -6.85 6.53 9.09
N LEU A 88 -7.60 5.90 8.18
CA LEU A 88 -7.78 6.35 6.81
C LEU A 88 -8.38 7.77 6.75
N GLU A 89 -9.39 8.06 7.56
CA GLU A 89 -9.99 9.38 7.64
C GLU A 89 -9.01 10.45 8.14
N GLN A 90 -8.18 10.13 9.14
CA GLN A 90 -7.17 11.04 9.64
C GLN A 90 -6.11 11.34 8.58
N PHE A 91 -5.63 10.34 7.83
CA PHE A 91 -4.71 10.55 6.70
C PHE A 91 -5.31 11.47 5.64
N ARG A 92 -6.58 11.26 5.28
CA ARG A 92 -7.27 12.11 4.29
C ARG A 92 -7.42 13.55 4.76
N ASN A 93 -7.83 13.76 6.02
CA ASN A 93 -8.06 15.08 6.58
C ASN A 93 -6.76 15.88 6.72
N ALA A 94 -5.68 15.23 7.16
CA ALA A 94 -4.36 15.83 7.32
C ALA A 94 -3.59 15.94 6.00
N ARG A 95 -4.06 15.33 4.91
CA ARG A 95 -3.37 15.24 3.61
C ARG A 95 -1.94 14.73 3.72
N THR A 96 -1.75 13.79 4.62
CA THR A 96 -0.45 13.12 4.84
C THR A 96 -0.60 11.62 4.63
N HIS A 97 0.53 10.94 4.44
CA HIS A 97 0.55 9.51 4.10
C HIS A 97 1.40 8.71 5.08
N PHE A 98 1.80 9.31 6.20
CA PHE A 98 2.74 8.72 7.13
C PHE A 98 2.36 9.06 8.56
N ALA A 99 2.39 8.06 9.45
CA ALA A 99 2.10 8.24 10.87
C ALA A 99 3.04 7.39 11.72
N PHE A 100 3.40 7.89 12.90
CA PHE A 100 3.96 7.10 13.98
C PHE A 100 2.85 6.37 14.73
N VAL A 101 3.11 5.16 15.15
CA VAL A 101 2.22 4.38 16.02
C VAL A 101 2.84 4.39 17.42
N VAL A 102 2.05 4.79 18.40
CA VAL A 102 2.51 4.92 19.78
C VAL A 102 1.72 4.03 20.72
N ASP A 103 2.39 3.57 21.77
CA ASP A 103 1.79 2.86 22.91
C ASP A 103 1.03 3.83 23.83
N GLU A 104 0.50 3.31 24.94
CA GLU A 104 -0.22 4.08 25.96
C GLU A 104 0.68 5.04 26.76
N PHE A 105 1.99 4.88 26.70
CA PHE A 105 2.98 5.76 27.35
C PHE A 105 3.50 6.84 26.39
N GLY A 106 3.14 6.77 25.12
CA GLY A 106 3.59 7.70 24.09
C GLY A 106 4.90 7.29 23.41
N SER A 107 5.42 6.08 23.71
CA SER A 107 6.60 5.55 23.03
C SER A 107 6.25 5.10 21.62
N VAL A 108 7.11 5.40 20.65
CA VAL A 108 6.88 4.98 19.27
C VAL A 108 7.20 3.50 19.11
N GLU A 109 6.20 2.72 18.74
CA GLU A 109 6.30 1.29 18.47
C GLU A 109 6.57 0.96 17.00
N GLY A 110 6.22 1.88 16.10
CA GLY A 110 6.43 1.67 14.68
C GLY A 110 5.86 2.79 13.82
N ILE A 111 5.78 2.52 12.54
CA ILE A 111 5.22 3.43 11.54
C ILE A 111 4.12 2.73 10.74
N VAL A 112 3.19 3.53 10.24
CA VAL A 112 2.17 3.09 9.30
C VAL A 112 2.00 4.11 8.20
N THR A 113 1.80 3.64 6.98
CA THR A 113 1.53 4.49 5.82
C THR A 113 0.08 4.39 5.36
N LEU A 114 -0.37 5.38 4.59
CA LEU A 114 -1.68 5.33 3.94
C LEU A 114 -1.80 4.10 3.01
N SER A 115 -0.70 3.71 2.36
CA SER A 115 -0.67 2.51 1.51
C SER A 115 -0.96 1.25 2.30
N ASP A 116 -0.33 1.07 3.48
CA ASP A 116 -0.55 -0.10 4.34
C ASP A 116 -2.03 -0.21 4.76
N VAL A 117 -2.63 0.92 5.14
CA VAL A 117 -4.04 0.98 5.53
C VAL A 117 -4.96 0.65 4.36
N THR A 118 -4.71 1.25 3.18
CA THR A 118 -5.55 1.03 2.00
C THR A 118 -5.40 -0.39 1.45
N GLU A 119 -4.20 -0.94 1.43
CA GLU A 119 -3.94 -2.32 1.01
C GLU A 119 -4.62 -3.33 1.93
N THR A 120 -4.55 -3.12 3.25
CA THR A 120 -5.23 -3.99 4.20
C THR A 120 -6.75 -3.91 4.09
N ILE A 121 -7.30 -2.72 3.85
CA ILE A 121 -8.75 -2.55 3.63
C ILE A 121 -9.14 -3.23 2.31
N ALA A 122 -8.39 -3.02 1.23
CA ALA A 122 -8.63 -3.62 -0.08
C ALA A 122 -8.47 -5.14 -0.06
N GLY A 123 -7.45 -5.66 0.64
CA GLY A 123 -7.25 -7.10 0.81
C GLY A 123 -8.33 -7.80 1.64
N ASN A 124 -9.07 -7.05 2.47
CA ASN A 124 -10.25 -7.55 3.19
C ASN A 124 -11.57 -7.37 2.43
N LEU A 125 -11.54 -6.66 1.30
CA LEU A 125 -12.69 -6.64 0.40
C LEU A 125 -12.70 -7.97 -0.38
N PRO A 126 -13.87 -8.60 -0.58
CA PRO A 126 -13.98 -9.71 -1.52
C PRO A 126 -13.37 -9.24 -2.84
N ASN A 127 -12.39 -9.99 -3.34
CA ASN A 127 -11.72 -9.66 -4.58
C ASN A 127 -12.72 -9.69 -5.74
N GLU A 128 -13.35 -8.54 -6.05
CA GLU A 128 -14.07 -8.39 -7.31
C GLU A 128 -13.15 -8.63 -8.52
N VAL A 129 -11.82 -8.42 -8.34
CA VAL A 129 -10.81 -8.71 -9.35
C VAL A 129 -10.63 -10.21 -9.57
N GLU A 130 -10.65 -11.04 -8.50
CA GLU A 130 -10.66 -12.51 -8.65
C GLU A 130 -11.97 -13.03 -9.24
N GLU A 131 -13.10 -12.37 -8.93
CA GLU A 131 -14.38 -12.69 -9.60
C GLU A 131 -14.40 -12.26 -11.07
N ILE A 132 -13.73 -11.18 -11.46
CA ILE A 132 -13.63 -10.74 -12.85
C ILE A 132 -12.72 -11.67 -13.63
N ASP A 133 -11.57 -12.08 -13.11
CA ASP A 133 -10.70 -13.07 -13.76
C ASP A 133 -11.34 -14.47 -13.79
N ALA A 134 -12.05 -14.87 -12.74
CA ALA A 134 -12.79 -16.13 -12.72
C ALA A 134 -14.00 -16.14 -13.68
N ARG A 135 -14.57 -14.98 -14.01
CA ARG A 135 -15.68 -14.87 -14.99
C ARG A 135 -15.22 -15.10 -16.43
N HIS A 136 -13.94 -14.96 -16.71
CA HIS A 136 -13.35 -15.11 -18.05
C HIS A 136 -12.50 -16.38 -18.19
N ASP A 137 -12.57 -17.29 -17.22
CA ASP A 137 -11.89 -18.59 -17.31
C ASP A 137 -12.59 -19.50 -18.33
N ILE A 138 -12.23 -19.30 -19.59
CA ILE A 138 -12.56 -20.21 -20.68
C ILE A 138 -11.26 -20.75 -21.27
N GLN A 139 -11.12 -22.07 -21.33
CA GLN A 139 -9.95 -22.73 -21.82
C GLN A 139 -10.32 -23.75 -22.91
N LYS A 140 -9.61 -23.68 -24.02
CA LYS A 140 -9.72 -24.68 -25.08
C LYS A 140 -8.81 -25.88 -24.79
N ASN A 141 -9.38 -27.04 -24.72
CA ASN A 141 -8.67 -28.29 -24.48
C ASN A 141 -8.02 -28.84 -25.78
N ALA A 142 -7.04 -29.73 -25.62
CA ALA A 142 -6.32 -30.33 -26.73
C ALA A 142 -7.21 -31.22 -27.67
N ASP A 143 -8.33 -31.70 -27.16
CA ASP A 143 -9.35 -32.50 -27.87
C ASP A 143 -10.37 -31.65 -28.64
N GLY A 144 -10.23 -30.30 -28.57
CA GLY A 144 -11.14 -29.35 -29.22
C GLY A 144 -12.36 -28.94 -28.38
N SER A 145 -12.55 -29.54 -27.20
CA SER A 145 -13.57 -29.12 -26.24
C SER A 145 -13.19 -27.83 -25.51
N TRP A 146 -14.18 -27.20 -24.86
CA TRP A 146 -13.98 -25.99 -24.07
C TRP A 146 -14.38 -26.26 -22.61
N THR A 147 -13.54 -25.81 -21.70
CA THR A 147 -13.87 -25.76 -20.28
C THR A 147 -14.14 -24.30 -19.90
N ALA A 148 -15.27 -24.03 -19.27
CA ALA A 148 -15.61 -22.67 -18.84
C ALA A 148 -16.20 -22.70 -17.44
N ASN A 149 -16.02 -21.59 -16.70
CA ASN A 149 -16.62 -21.43 -15.38
C ASN A 149 -18.15 -21.30 -15.50
N GLY A 150 -18.90 -22.05 -14.68
CA GLY A 150 -20.38 -22.02 -14.69
C GLY A 150 -20.99 -20.65 -14.43
N HIS A 151 -20.28 -19.74 -13.77
CA HIS A 151 -20.72 -18.37 -13.52
C HIS A 151 -20.40 -17.40 -14.67
N MET A 152 -19.69 -17.83 -15.72
CA MET A 152 -19.40 -17.01 -16.88
C MET A 152 -20.71 -16.56 -17.55
N PRO A 153 -20.83 -15.26 -17.89
CA PRO A 153 -21.97 -14.77 -18.64
C PRO A 153 -22.08 -15.45 -20.03
N LEU A 154 -23.28 -15.81 -20.42
CA LEU A 154 -23.51 -16.43 -21.74
C LEU A 154 -23.12 -15.52 -22.91
N GLU A 155 -23.22 -14.21 -22.72
CA GLU A 155 -22.83 -13.21 -23.72
C GLU A 155 -21.32 -13.24 -24.01
N ASP A 156 -20.51 -13.57 -23.00
CA ASP A 156 -19.06 -13.73 -23.18
C ASP A 156 -18.73 -15.09 -23.81
N LEU A 157 -19.45 -16.15 -23.42
CA LEU A 157 -19.27 -17.49 -23.98
C LEU A 157 -19.52 -17.53 -25.49
N VAL A 158 -20.51 -16.80 -25.97
CA VAL A 158 -20.90 -16.77 -27.42
C VAL A 158 -19.74 -16.23 -28.29
N GLN A 159 -18.84 -15.44 -27.74
CA GLN A 159 -17.66 -14.95 -28.47
C GLN A 159 -16.67 -16.08 -28.82
N TYR A 160 -16.68 -17.17 -28.06
CA TYR A 160 -15.77 -18.30 -28.21
C TYR A 160 -16.47 -19.52 -28.84
N VAL A 161 -17.73 -19.73 -28.49
CA VAL A 161 -18.51 -20.90 -28.92
C VAL A 161 -19.87 -20.43 -29.47
N PRO A 162 -20.18 -20.70 -30.75
CA PRO A 162 -21.47 -20.31 -31.31
C PRO A 162 -22.60 -21.11 -30.68
N LEU A 163 -23.41 -20.44 -29.87
CA LEU A 163 -24.58 -21.04 -29.19
C LEU A 163 -25.84 -20.33 -29.69
N PRO A 164 -26.91 -21.04 -30.07
CA PRO A 164 -28.20 -20.45 -30.36
C PRO A 164 -28.88 -20.04 -29.07
N LEU A 165 -28.69 -18.79 -28.65
CA LEU A 165 -29.33 -18.24 -27.46
C LEU A 165 -30.72 -17.65 -27.82
N ASP A 166 -31.74 -17.97 -27.03
CA ASP A 166 -33.06 -17.36 -27.13
C ASP A 166 -33.04 -15.94 -26.54
N GLU A 167 -33.59 -14.95 -27.26
CA GLU A 167 -33.69 -13.56 -26.78
C GLU A 167 -34.59 -13.39 -25.56
N LYS A 168 -35.46 -14.36 -25.27
CA LYS A 168 -36.39 -14.34 -24.12
C LYS A 168 -35.92 -15.17 -22.93
N ARG A 169 -34.63 -15.56 -22.88
CA ARG A 169 -34.11 -16.38 -21.79
C ARG A 169 -34.18 -15.69 -20.44
N GLU A 170 -34.52 -16.45 -19.40
CA GLU A 170 -34.52 -16.01 -18.00
C GLU A 170 -33.17 -16.26 -17.29
N TYR A 171 -32.19 -16.85 -17.97
CA TYR A 171 -30.87 -17.19 -17.46
C TYR A 171 -29.77 -16.42 -18.19
N HIS A 172 -28.70 -16.07 -17.44
CA HIS A 172 -27.63 -15.19 -17.94
C HIS A 172 -26.22 -15.82 -17.81
N THR A 173 -26.10 -17.00 -17.19
CA THR A 173 -24.83 -17.69 -16.96
C THR A 173 -24.87 -19.11 -17.53
N ILE A 174 -23.65 -19.72 -17.70
CA ILE A 174 -23.53 -21.12 -18.17
C ILE A 174 -24.26 -22.08 -17.23
N ALA A 175 -24.16 -21.90 -15.89
CA ALA A 175 -24.83 -22.73 -14.93
C ALA A 175 -26.36 -22.62 -15.01
N GLY A 176 -26.89 -21.52 -15.51
CA GLY A 176 -28.32 -21.34 -15.74
C GLY A 176 -28.83 -21.99 -17.03
N LEU A 177 -27.93 -22.29 -17.98
CA LEU A 177 -28.24 -22.96 -19.25
C LEU A 177 -28.39 -24.49 -19.10
N LEU A 178 -27.72 -25.11 -18.10
CA LEU A 178 -27.71 -26.54 -17.82
C LEU A 178 -28.90 -26.94 -16.96
#